data_310b58daae3ef9029ca97046f96cb8ec
#
_entry.id   310b58daae3ef9029ca97046f96cb8ec
#
_cell.length_a   1.000
_cell.length_b   1.000
_cell.length_c   1.000
_cell.angle_alpha   90.00
_cell.angle_beta   90.00
_cell.angle_gamma   90.00
#
_symmetry.space_group_name_H-M   'P 1'
#
loop_
_entity.id
_entity.type
_entity.pdbx_description
1 polymer ?
#
loop_
_entity_poly.entity_id
_entity_poly.type
_entity_poly.pdbx_seq_one_letter_code
_entity_poly.pdbx_strand_id
1 'polypeptide(L)'
;MKISAVTTMNQEYYDNIGYNLIKSFIKYWPKEVTLYVYTEDFKLPVQADNIVELDVYKQCNPGLQKFLDWRGKHFTRKFAYKAYTWINACKTIKADYLIYLDADTQTTREIPMRFFQTILPKDTLLTYMGAPGHTTKEDGTREYRENAETSVYFFNLNHPYAGKFMKQYEDIYESRKIDNKEIYCKPHDTWVMVDCIRKARKNNVRIHNLHPEMEERSPMYRTMLRLCFRHWKGKSKHDKFNQGRFKEAS
;
A
#
# COMPACT_ATOMS: atom_id res chain seq x y z
N MET A 1 -14.09 1.41 -16.74
CA MET A 1 -13.22 1.06 -15.60
C MET A 1 -12.71 2.36 -15.01
N LYS A 2 -13.21 2.74 -13.85
CA LYS A 2 -12.77 3.92 -13.10
C LYS A 2 -11.70 3.49 -12.09
N ILE A 3 -10.52 4.08 -12.15
CA ILE A 3 -9.39 3.76 -11.28
C ILE A 3 -9.05 4.99 -10.43
N SER A 4 -8.75 4.77 -9.16
CA SER A 4 -8.16 5.77 -8.27
C SER A 4 -6.96 5.19 -7.55
N ALA A 5 -6.01 6.03 -7.20
CA ALA A 5 -4.87 5.66 -6.39
C ALA A 5 -4.92 6.36 -5.04
N VAL A 6 -4.29 5.79 -4.03
CA VAL A 6 -4.23 6.35 -2.68
C VAL A 6 -2.84 6.16 -2.08
N THR A 7 -2.42 7.16 -1.31
CA THR A 7 -1.18 7.13 -0.53
C THR A 7 -1.36 7.91 0.77
N THR A 8 -0.47 7.71 1.73
CA THR A 8 -0.39 8.54 2.94
C THR A 8 1.06 8.90 3.24
N MET A 9 1.29 10.10 3.77
CA MET A 9 2.62 10.57 4.15
C MET A 9 2.55 11.74 5.12
N ASN A 10 3.59 11.89 5.95
CA ASN A 10 3.85 13.09 6.74
C ASN A 10 4.77 14.07 5.99
N GLN A 11 4.98 15.26 6.57
CA GLN A 11 5.86 16.29 5.99
C GLN A 11 7.27 15.77 5.74
N GLU A 12 7.89 15.17 6.76
CA GLU A 12 9.25 14.61 6.64
C GLU A 12 9.35 13.62 5.49
N TYR A 13 8.36 12.72 5.36
CA TYR A 13 8.38 11.72 4.31
C TYR A 13 8.14 12.32 2.93
N TYR A 14 7.29 13.36 2.84
CA TYR A 14 7.07 14.13 1.62
C TYR A 14 8.36 14.78 1.13
N ASP A 15 9.03 15.55 2.00
CA ASP A 15 10.26 16.30 1.66
C ASP A 15 11.39 15.35 1.23
N ASN A 16 11.43 14.20 1.86
CA ASN A 16 12.49 13.26 1.65
C ASN A 16 12.30 12.39 0.40
N ILE A 17 11.11 11.89 0.12
CA ILE A 17 10.87 10.94 -0.96
C ILE A 17 9.48 11.05 -1.60
N GLY A 18 8.45 11.39 -0.83
CA GLY A 18 7.06 11.38 -1.30
C GLY A 18 6.80 12.38 -2.43
N TYR A 19 7.57 13.47 -2.46
CA TYR A 19 7.55 14.42 -3.56
C TYR A 19 7.77 13.76 -4.94
N ASN A 20 8.61 12.73 -5.02
CA ASN A 20 8.86 12.02 -6.27
C ASN A 20 7.67 11.17 -6.71
N LEU A 21 6.93 10.57 -5.75
CA LEU A 21 5.67 9.92 -6.07
C LEU A 21 4.71 10.92 -6.73
N ILE A 22 4.49 12.07 -6.08
CA ILE A 22 3.55 13.09 -6.57
C ILE A 22 3.94 13.61 -7.96
N LYS A 23 5.20 14.05 -8.13
CA LYS A 23 5.70 14.52 -9.44
C LYS A 23 5.57 13.48 -10.53
N SER A 24 5.99 12.25 -10.24
CA SER A 24 5.94 11.18 -11.23
C SER A 24 4.51 10.74 -11.54
N PHE A 25 3.60 10.84 -10.56
CA PHE A 25 2.18 10.60 -10.79
C PHE A 25 1.61 11.64 -11.77
N ILE A 26 1.81 12.92 -11.51
CA ILE A 26 1.34 14.01 -12.38
C ILE A 26 1.89 13.86 -13.80
N LYS A 27 3.14 13.45 -13.93
CA LYS A 27 3.85 13.36 -15.22
C LYS A 27 3.43 12.15 -16.05
N TYR A 28 3.23 10.98 -15.41
CA TYR A 28 3.21 9.71 -16.12
C TYR A 28 1.91 8.92 -16.01
N TRP A 29 1.00 9.32 -15.13
CA TRP A 29 -0.27 8.63 -15.00
C TRP A 29 -1.35 9.20 -15.94
N PRO A 30 -2.31 8.36 -16.37
CA PRO A 30 -3.46 8.85 -17.13
C PRO A 30 -4.20 9.93 -16.34
N LYS A 31 -4.64 10.99 -16.99
CA LYS A 31 -5.34 12.12 -16.35
C LYS A 31 -6.67 11.72 -15.71
N GLU A 32 -7.26 10.62 -16.18
CA GLU A 32 -8.49 10.04 -15.65
C GLU A 32 -8.30 9.33 -14.31
N VAL A 33 -7.06 9.05 -13.91
CA VAL A 33 -6.75 8.43 -12.62
C VAL A 33 -6.45 9.51 -11.60
N THR A 34 -7.23 9.54 -10.52
CA THR A 34 -7.03 10.48 -9.41
C THR A 34 -6.17 9.84 -8.32
N LEU A 35 -5.17 10.56 -7.84
CA LEU A 35 -4.41 10.21 -6.64
C LEU A 35 -4.97 10.96 -5.43
N TYR A 36 -5.44 10.23 -4.43
CA TYR A 36 -5.82 10.75 -3.13
C TYR A 36 -4.63 10.67 -2.19
N VAL A 37 -4.15 11.81 -1.73
CA VAL A 37 -3.00 11.94 -0.82
C VAL A 37 -3.51 12.28 0.57
N TYR A 38 -3.41 11.32 1.49
CA TYR A 38 -3.75 11.54 2.90
C TYR A 38 -2.53 12.12 3.61
N THR A 39 -2.60 13.42 3.93
CA THR A 39 -1.54 14.13 4.66
C THR A 39 -1.73 13.97 6.17
N GLU A 40 -0.63 13.72 6.89
CA GLU A 40 -0.66 13.46 8.34
C GLU A 40 -0.56 14.75 9.17
N ASP A 41 0.32 15.65 8.79
CA ASP A 41 0.70 16.84 9.59
C ASP A 41 1.08 18.06 8.76
N PHE A 42 0.76 18.07 7.46
CA PHE A 42 1.14 19.17 6.56
C PHE A 42 0.08 19.42 5.48
N LYS A 43 0.26 20.54 4.76
CA LYS A 43 -0.47 20.85 3.54
C LYS A 43 0.36 20.48 2.31
N LEU A 44 -0.24 19.79 1.37
CA LEU A 44 0.44 19.39 0.13
C LEU A 44 0.74 20.66 -0.71
N PRO A 45 2.03 20.99 -0.98
CA PRO A 45 2.38 22.22 -1.71
C PRO A 45 2.22 22.10 -3.23
N VAL A 46 1.51 21.08 -3.70
CA VAL A 46 1.30 20.76 -5.11
C VAL A 46 -0.19 20.73 -5.41
N GLN A 47 -0.61 21.44 -6.46
CA GLN A 47 -1.96 21.41 -6.99
C GLN A 47 -1.93 20.86 -8.41
N ALA A 48 -2.77 19.89 -8.70
CA ALA A 48 -2.99 19.34 -10.05
C ALA A 48 -4.40 18.73 -10.12
N ASP A 49 -5.01 18.73 -11.30
CA ASP A 49 -6.41 18.31 -11.50
C ASP A 49 -6.68 16.86 -11.07
N ASN A 50 -5.66 16.01 -11.14
CA ASN A 50 -5.73 14.61 -10.76
C ASN A 50 -5.11 14.30 -9.39
N ILE A 51 -4.89 15.30 -8.54
CA ILE A 51 -4.43 15.16 -7.15
C ILE A 51 -5.50 15.71 -6.21
N VAL A 52 -5.88 14.93 -5.22
CA VAL A 52 -6.80 15.32 -4.16
C VAL A 52 -6.12 15.13 -2.81
N GLU A 53 -5.93 16.23 -2.09
CA GLU A 53 -5.42 16.20 -0.72
C GLU A 53 -6.54 15.90 0.28
N LEU A 54 -6.28 15.03 1.23
CA LEU A 54 -7.17 14.69 2.34
C LEU A 54 -6.39 14.70 3.66
N ASP A 55 -6.93 15.33 4.67
CA ASP A 55 -6.38 15.31 6.03
C ASP A 55 -6.70 13.94 6.68
N VAL A 56 -5.67 13.17 7.02
CA VAL A 56 -5.84 11.81 7.54
C VAL A 56 -6.63 11.78 8.86
N TYR A 57 -6.42 12.76 9.73
CA TYR A 57 -7.12 12.81 11.02
C TYR A 57 -8.61 13.12 10.84
N LYS A 58 -8.96 14.00 9.90
CA LYS A 58 -10.37 14.31 9.61
C LYS A 58 -11.08 13.13 8.97
N GLN A 59 -10.39 12.39 8.10
CA GLN A 59 -10.99 11.30 7.33
C GLN A 59 -11.04 9.98 8.09
N CYS A 60 -10.03 9.69 8.93
CA CYS A 60 -9.84 8.36 9.54
C CYS A 60 -10.23 8.28 11.02
N ASN A 61 -10.63 9.40 11.65
CA ASN A 61 -11.11 9.39 13.03
C ASN A 61 -12.56 8.88 13.12
N PRO A 62 -12.95 8.28 14.28
CA PRO A 62 -12.17 8.17 15.52
C PRO A 62 -11.25 6.92 15.58
N GLY A 63 -11.31 6.00 14.63
CA GLY A 63 -10.59 4.73 14.69
C GLY A 63 -9.07 4.91 14.76
N LEU A 64 -8.52 5.74 13.88
CA LEU A 64 -7.08 6.05 13.85
C LEU A 64 -6.60 6.58 15.22
N GLN A 65 -7.30 7.58 15.80
CA GLN A 65 -6.89 8.17 17.06
C GLN A 65 -6.89 7.15 18.20
N LYS A 66 -7.95 6.33 18.31
CA LYS A 66 -8.03 5.25 19.31
C LYS A 66 -6.86 4.28 19.20
N PHE A 67 -6.45 3.95 17.96
CA PHE A 67 -5.32 3.06 17.73
C PHE A 67 -4.00 3.72 18.14
N LEU A 68 -3.80 5.00 17.78
CA LEU A 68 -2.60 5.77 18.13
C LEU A 68 -2.45 5.94 19.64
N ASP A 69 -3.54 6.23 20.35
CA ASP A 69 -3.57 6.36 21.81
C ASP A 69 -3.21 5.03 22.48
N TRP A 70 -3.78 3.94 22.00
CA TRP A 70 -3.46 2.61 22.49
C TRP A 70 -2.00 2.23 22.27
N ARG A 71 -1.43 2.55 21.10
CA ARG A 71 -0.04 2.21 20.75
C ARG A 71 1.01 3.10 21.43
N GLY A 72 0.64 4.28 21.89
CA GLY A 72 1.56 5.24 22.45
C GLY A 72 2.72 5.53 21.50
N LYS A 73 3.97 5.36 21.95
CA LYS A 73 5.18 5.60 21.14
C LYS A 73 5.67 4.37 20.35
N HIS A 74 4.89 3.28 20.29
CA HIS A 74 5.32 2.06 19.63
C HIS A 74 5.57 2.28 18.12
N PHE A 75 6.63 1.67 17.56
CA PHE A 75 7.03 1.86 16.15
C PHE A 75 5.95 1.49 15.12
N THR A 76 4.99 0.66 15.50
CA THR A 76 3.90 0.23 14.62
C THR A 76 2.87 1.30 14.31
N ARG A 77 2.91 2.44 15.00
CA ARG A 77 2.04 3.60 14.71
C ARG A 77 2.09 4.01 13.25
N LYS A 78 3.28 3.98 12.62
CA LYS A 78 3.44 4.32 11.21
C LYS A 78 2.61 3.45 10.26
N PHE A 79 2.33 2.20 10.64
CA PHE A 79 1.49 1.32 9.84
C PHE A 79 0.00 1.61 10.01
N ALA A 80 -0.40 2.24 11.12
CA ALA A 80 -1.79 2.62 11.33
C ALA A 80 -2.24 3.67 10.32
N TYR A 81 -1.43 4.68 10.05
CA TYR A 81 -1.77 5.69 9.05
C TYR A 81 -2.09 5.06 7.69
N LYS A 82 -1.25 4.15 7.24
CA LYS A 82 -1.48 3.37 6.01
C LYS A 82 -2.78 2.57 6.08
N ALA A 83 -2.99 1.83 7.18
CA ALA A 83 -4.13 0.95 7.32
C ALA A 83 -5.46 1.73 7.36
N TYR A 84 -5.53 2.77 8.18
CA TYR A 84 -6.76 3.57 8.30
C TYR A 84 -7.03 4.41 7.06
N THR A 85 -5.99 4.91 6.38
CA THR A 85 -6.12 5.51 5.05
C THR A 85 -6.74 4.54 4.06
N TRP A 86 -6.25 3.31 4.02
CA TRP A 86 -6.77 2.27 3.13
C TRP A 86 -8.23 1.92 3.44
N ILE A 87 -8.57 1.72 4.72
CA ILE A 87 -9.93 1.45 5.18
C ILE A 87 -10.88 2.60 4.78
N ASN A 88 -10.48 3.84 5.05
CA ASN A 88 -11.28 5.01 4.69
C ASN A 88 -11.46 5.12 3.17
N ALA A 89 -10.37 5.00 2.42
CA ALA A 89 -10.40 5.09 0.96
C ALA A 89 -11.34 4.06 0.32
N CYS A 90 -11.30 2.81 0.80
CA CYS A 90 -12.21 1.76 0.31
C CYS A 90 -13.69 2.04 0.62
N LYS A 91 -13.98 2.80 1.67
CA LYS A 91 -15.35 3.17 2.07
C LYS A 91 -15.89 4.41 1.35
N THR A 92 -15.01 5.35 1.01
CA THR A 92 -15.43 6.70 0.59
C THR A 92 -15.15 7.03 -0.86
N ILE A 93 -14.09 6.45 -1.45
CA ILE A 93 -13.71 6.73 -2.84
C ILE A 93 -14.58 5.92 -3.81
N LYS A 94 -15.24 6.63 -4.71
CA LYS A 94 -16.08 6.01 -5.77
C LYS A 94 -15.22 5.66 -6.98
N ALA A 95 -14.73 4.42 -7.02
CA ALA A 95 -13.97 3.85 -8.13
C ALA A 95 -14.34 2.38 -8.33
N ASP A 96 -13.98 1.79 -9.47
CA ASP A 96 -14.09 0.33 -9.68
C ASP A 96 -12.88 -0.37 -9.03
N TYR A 97 -11.71 0.25 -9.18
CA TYR A 97 -10.46 -0.25 -8.63
C TYR A 97 -9.73 0.84 -7.84
N LEU A 98 -9.21 0.46 -6.70
CA LEU A 98 -8.37 1.30 -5.86
C LEU A 98 -6.95 0.74 -5.81
N ILE A 99 -5.97 1.60 -6.05
CA ILE A 99 -4.55 1.25 -6.05
C ILE A 99 -3.89 1.90 -4.84
N TYR A 100 -3.28 1.10 -3.98
CA TYR A 100 -2.42 1.65 -2.94
C TYR A 100 -0.99 1.82 -3.46
N LEU A 101 -0.39 2.96 -3.16
CA LEU A 101 1.00 3.29 -3.48
C LEU A 101 1.71 3.73 -2.19
N ASP A 102 2.76 3.03 -1.76
CA ASP A 102 3.64 3.57 -0.72
C ASP A 102 4.29 4.87 -1.20
N ALA A 103 4.45 5.83 -0.32
CA ALA A 103 4.98 7.15 -0.66
C ALA A 103 6.42 7.13 -1.20
N ASP A 104 7.14 6.02 -1.05
CA ASP A 104 8.46 5.77 -1.64
C ASP A 104 8.41 5.00 -2.98
N THR A 105 7.23 4.91 -3.58
CA THR A 105 7.04 4.39 -4.93
C THR A 105 7.15 5.53 -5.93
N GLN A 106 7.93 5.36 -6.98
CA GLN A 106 8.09 6.32 -8.07
C GLN A 106 7.66 5.69 -9.39
N THR A 107 6.87 6.42 -10.17
CA THR A 107 6.58 6.05 -11.55
C THR A 107 7.71 6.51 -12.47
N THR A 108 8.21 5.65 -13.36
CA THR A 108 9.41 5.90 -14.17
C THR A 108 9.12 6.17 -15.64
N ARG A 109 7.90 5.87 -16.09
CA ARG A 109 7.43 6.11 -17.47
C ARG A 109 5.92 6.15 -17.53
N GLU A 110 5.37 6.59 -18.66
CA GLU A 110 3.93 6.62 -18.90
C GLU A 110 3.26 5.26 -18.66
N ILE A 111 2.11 5.30 -18.00
CA ILE A 111 1.26 4.14 -17.73
C ILE A 111 0.03 4.24 -18.64
N PRO A 112 -0.06 3.48 -19.71
CA PRO A 112 -1.26 3.47 -20.53
C PRO A 112 -2.41 2.74 -19.81
N MET A 113 -3.66 3.15 -20.02
CA MET A 113 -4.84 2.51 -19.41
C MET A 113 -4.89 0.99 -19.65
N ARG A 114 -4.40 0.51 -20.80
CA ARG A 114 -4.28 -0.94 -21.10
C ARG A 114 -3.39 -1.70 -20.10
N PHE A 115 -2.42 -1.04 -19.47
CA PHE A 115 -1.58 -1.66 -18.44
C PHE A 115 -2.43 -2.16 -17.27
N PHE A 116 -3.39 -1.35 -16.81
CA PHE A 116 -4.30 -1.75 -15.73
C PHE A 116 -5.20 -2.91 -16.15
N GLN A 117 -5.64 -2.96 -17.40
CA GLN A 117 -6.46 -4.08 -17.91
C GLN A 117 -5.70 -5.41 -17.84
N THR A 118 -4.38 -5.37 -18.02
CA THR A 118 -3.53 -6.58 -17.94
C THR A 118 -3.35 -7.07 -16.52
N ILE A 119 -3.18 -6.16 -15.55
CA ILE A 119 -2.88 -6.52 -14.15
C ILE A 119 -4.11 -6.65 -13.26
N LEU A 120 -5.29 -6.25 -13.75
CA LEU A 120 -6.57 -6.27 -13.04
C LEU A 120 -7.57 -7.22 -13.73
N PRO A 121 -7.44 -8.55 -13.58
CA PRO A 121 -8.44 -9.48 -14.08
C PRO A 121 -9.81 -9.19 -13.44
N LYS A 122 -10.88 -9.17 -14.26
CA LYS A 122 -12.23 -8.71 -13.84
C LYS A 122 -12.79 -9.41 -12.61
N ASP A 123 -12.54 -10.69 -12.47
CA ASP A 123 -13.06 -11.57 -11.41
C ASP A 123 -12.09 -11.72 -10.23
N THR A 124 -11.08 -10.86 -10.17
CA THR A 124 -10.07 -10.87 -9.12
C THR A 124 -10.37 -9.79 -8.08
N LEU A 125 -10.36 -10.17 -6.79
CA LEU A 125 -10.56 -9.22 -5.69
C LEU A 125 -9.34 -8.34 -5.48
N LEU A 126 -8.16 -8.94 -5.46
CA LEU A 126 -6.90 -8.28 -5.13
C LEU A 126 -5.79 -8.77 -6.05
N THR A 127 -5.02 -7.82 -6.60
CA THR A 127 -3.74 -8.10 -7.24
C THR A 127 -2.62 -7.54 -6.37
N TYR A 128 -1.64 -8.36 -6.02
CA TYR A 128 -0.53 -8.00 -5.14
C TYR A 128 0.75 -8.71 -5.55
N MET A 129 1.86 -8.39 -4.91
CA MET A 129 3.13 -9.10 -5.06
C MET A 129 3.38 -9.98 -3.84
N GLY A 130 3.56 -11.29 -4.06
CA GLY A 130 4.05 -12.19 -3.02
C GLY A 130 5.50 -11.87 -2.65
N ALA A 131 5.85 -12.03 -1.39
CA ALA A 131 7.19 -11.83 -0.88
C ALA A 131 7.56 -12.94 0.11
N PRO A 132 8.86 -13.25 0.28
CA PRO A 132 9.27 -14.20 1.30
C PRO A 132 9.04 -13.62 2.70
N GLY A 133 8.41 -14.41 3.53
CA GLY A 133 8.28 -14.16 4.96
C GLY A 133 8.96 -15.26 5.77
N HIS A 134 9.46 -14.93 6.95
CA HIS A 134 10.04 -15.90 7.86
C HIS A 134 9.48 -15.68 9.26
N THR A 135 9.09 -16.78 9.90
CA THR A 135 8.91 -16.86 11.36
C THR A 135 10.10 -17.62 11.94
N THR A 136 10.63 -17.13 13.04
CA THR A 136 11.60 -17.88 13.83
C THR A 136 10.82 -18.62 14.91
N LYS A 137 10.91 -19.96 14.93
CA LYS A 137 10.33 -20.80 15.98
C LYS A 137 11.14 -20.66 17.28
N GLU A 138 10.59 -21.16 18.38
CA GLU A 138 11.27 -21.14 19.70
C GLU A 138 12.62 -21.87 19.68
N ASP A 139 12.76 -22.92 18.85
CA ASP A 139 13.99 -23.67 18.64
C ASP A 139 15.03 -22.95 17.75
N GLY A 140 14.75 -21.69 17.34
CA GLY A 140 15.61 -20.89 16.47
C GLY A 140 15.52 -21.23 14.99
N THR A 141 14.76 -22.25 14.60
CA THR A 141 14.56 -22.60 13.20
C THR A 141 13.70 -21.57 12.49
N ARG A 142 13.99 -21.31 11.20
CA ARG A 142 13.21 -20.40 10.36
C ARG A 142 12.16 -21.19 9.56
N GLU A 143 10.91 -20.86 9.80
CA GLU A 143 9.81 -21.35 8.96
C GLU A 143 9.51 -20.33 7.88
N TYR A 144 9.49 -20.81 6.64
CA TYR A 144 9.12 -19.99 5.49
C TYR A 144 7.62 -19.79 5.46
N ARG A 145 7.19 -18.53 5.30
CA ARG A 145 5.77 -18.19 5.15
C ARG A 145 5.59 -17.20 4.01
N GLU A 146 4.49 -17.36 3.29
CA GLU A 146 4.05 -16.32 2.37
C GLU A 146 3.85 -15.00 3.09
N ASN A 147 4.39 -13.94 2.53
CA ASN A 147 4.13 -12.56 2.91
C ASN A 147 3.65 -11.76 1.69
N ALA A 148 3.09 -10.57 1.90
CA ALA A 148 2.70 -9.64 0.85
C ALA A 148 3.65 -8.44 0.84
N GLU A 149 4.12 -8.06 -0.34
CA GLU A 149 4.71 -6.75 -0.53
C GLU A 149 3.56 -5.74 -0.70
N THR A 150 3.47 -4.82 0.23
CA THR A 150 2.35 -3.87 0.32
C THR A 150 2.69 -2.49 -0.20
N SER A 151 3.80 -2.33 -0.93
CA SER A 151 4.17 -1.05 -1.55
C SER A 151 3.26 -0.64 -2.71
N VAL A 152 2.77 -1.62 -3.48
CA VAL A 152 1.78 -1.42 -4.53
C VAL A 152 0.85 -2.62 -4.55
N TYR A 153 -0.44 -2.39 -4.44
CA TYR A 153 -1.47 -3.40 -4.63
C TYR A 153 -2.75 -2.79 -5.19
N PHE A 154 -3.56 -3.63 -5.83
CA PHE A 154 -4.72 -3.24 -6.61
C PHE A 154 -5.94 -3.99 -6.09
N PHE A 155 -7.01 -3.28 -5.77
CA PHE A 155 -8.19 -3.83 -5.14
C PHE A 155 -9.45 -3.53 -5.96
N ASN A 156 -10.25 -4.54 -6.21
CA ASN A 156 -11.52 -4.43 -6.91
C ASN A 156 -12.64 -4.11 -5.93
N LEU A 157 -13.07 -2.86 -5.89
CA LEU A 157 -14.13 -2.39 -4.99
C LEU A 157 -15.51 -2.99 -5.34
N ASN A 158 -15.72 -3.39 -6.60
CA ASN A 158 -16.97 -3.99 -7.07
C ASN A 158 -17.03 -5.51 -6.89
N HIS A 159 -15.95 -6.14 -6.40
CA HIS A 159 -15.96 -7.57 -6.18
C HIS A 159 -16.91 -7.95 -5.03
N PRO A 160 -17.77 -8.99 -5.16
CA PRO A 160 -18.76 -9.35 -4.13
C PRO A 160 -18.17 -9.59 -2.73
N TYR A 161 -16.92 -9.99 -2.66
CA TYR A 161 -16.20 -10.22 -1.40
C TYR A 161 -15.49 -8.98 -0.85
N ALA A 162 -15.49 -7.85 -1.55
CA ALA A 162 -14.73 -6.66 -1.17
C ALA A 162 -15.11 -6.13 0.22
N GLY A 163 -16.40 -5.99 0.50
CA GLY A 163 -16.89 -5.55 1.80
C GLY A 163 -16.46 -6.49 2.94
N LYS A 164 -16.54 -7.81 2.74
CA LYS A 164 -16.12 -8.79 3.74
C LYS A 164 -14.61 -8.76 3.98
N PHE A 165 -13.81 -8.61 2.91
CA PHE A 165 -12.35 -8.47 3.02
C PHE A 165 -11.98 -7.24 3.83
N MET A 166 -12.58 -6.08 3.50
CA MET A 166 -12.29 -4.83 4.20
C MET A 166 -12.74 -4.85 5.66
N LYS A 167 -13.90 -5.45 5.95
CA LYS A 167 -14.33 -5.64 7.33
C LYS A 167 -13.35 -6.51 8.12
N GLN A 168 -12.85 -7.60 7.56
CA GLN A 168 -11.83 -8.44 8.20
C GLN A 168 -10.54 -7.67 8.48
N TYR A 169 -10.10 -6.86 7.50
CA TYR A 169 -8.91 -6.03 7.62
C TYR A 169 -9.08 -4.99 8.74
N GLU A 170 -10.19 -4.26 8.78
CA GLU A 170 -10.53 -3.29 9.81
C GLU A 170 -10.65 -3.94 11.19
N ASP A 171 -11.37 -5.06 11.32
CA ASP A 171 -11.59 -5.76 12.59
C ASP A 171 -10.26 -6.17 13.27
N ILE A 172 -9.20 -6.45 12.51
CA ILE A 172 -7.87 -6.78 13.06
C ILE A 172 -7.27 -5.56 13.77
N TYR A 173 -7.43 -4.37 13.21
CA TYR A 173 -6.94 -3.13 13.84
C TYR A 173 -7.83 -2.69 15.00
N GLU A 174 -9.14 -2.66 14.82
CA GLU A 174 -10.11 -2.21 15.82
C GLU A 174 -10.16 -3.13 17.07
N SER A 175 -10.05 -4.44 16.88
CA SER A 175 -10.07 -5.42 17.97
C SER A 175 -8.68 -5.65 18.59
N ARG A 176 -7.66 -4.94 18.16
CA ARG A 176 -6.26 -5.07 18.61
C ARG A 176 -5.63 -6.46 18.37
N LYS A 177 -6.23 -7.29 17.53
CA LYS A 177 -5.70 -8.62 17.18
C LYS A 177 -4.33 -8.58 16.54
N ILE A 178 -3.95 -7.44 15.99
CA ILE A 178 -2.62 -7.22 15.41
C ILE A 178 -1.47 -7.47 16.41
N ASP A 179 -1.75 -7.42 17.72
CA ASP A 179 -0.77 -7.71 18.78
C ASP A 179 -0.67 -9.17 19.18
N ASN A 180 -1.57 -10.00 18.69
CA ASN A 180 -1.49 -11.43 18.98
C ASN A 180 -0.27 -12.03 18.29
N LYS A 181 0.80 -12.30 19.07
CA LYS A 181 2.07 -12.84 18.57
C LYS A 181 1.94 -14.26 18.01
N GLU A 182 0.93 -15.02 18.43
CA GLU A 182 0.63 -16.36 17.90
C GLU A 182 0.12 -16.28 16.46
N ILE A 183 -0.58 -15.19 16.12
CA ILE A 183 -1.15 -14.95 14.79
C ILE A 183 -0.19 -14.13 13.93
N TYR A 184 0.38 -13.06 14.50
CA TYR A 184 1.21 -12.11 13.78
C TYR A 184 2.61 -12.07 14.40
N CYS A 185 3.61 -12.61 13.68
CA CYS A 185 5.01 -12.56 14.13
C CYS A 185 5.49 -11.14 14.37
N LYS A 186 4.96 -10.19 13.62
CA LYS A 186 5.21 -8.75 13.73
C LYS A 186 3.92 -8.01 13.39
N PRO A 187 3.55 -6.96 14.13
CA PRO A 187 2.35 -6.17 13.89
C PRO A 187 2.54 -5.21 12.70
N HIS A 188 2.78 -5.77 11.51
CA HIS A 188 2.95 -5.04 10.27
C HIS A 188 1.71 -5.25 9.37
N ASP A 189 1.41 -4.25 8.55
CA ASP A 189 0.34 -4.26 7.56
C ASP A 189 0.45 -5.44 6.57
N THR A 190 1.68 -5.86 6.24
CA THR A 190 1.96 -7.00 5.35
C THR A 190 1.37 -8.30 5.87
N TRP A 191 1.49 -8.57 7.17
CA TRP A 191 0.95 -9.78 7.80
C TRP A 191 -0.58 -9.75 7.89
N VAL A 192 -1.15 -8.58 8.17
CA VAL A 192 -2.60 -8.39 8.17
C VAL A 192 -3.16 -8.64 6.77
N MET A 193 -2.50 -8.10 5.74
CA MET A 193 -2.89 -8.33 4.34
C MET A 193 -2.88 -9.82 3.99
N VAL A 194 -1.83 -10.55 4.35
CA VAL A 194 -1.72 -11.99 4.09
C VAL A 194 -2.79 -12.79 4.81
N ASP A 195 -3.12 -12.44 6.06
CA ASP A 195 -4.20 -13.14 6.79
C ASP A 195 -5.55 -12.95 6.07
N CYS A 196 -5.84 -11.75 5.61
CA CYS A 196 -7.04 -11.48 4.81
C CYS A 196 -7.03 -12.22 3.46
N ILE A 197 -5.87 -12.27 2.78
CA ILE A 197 -5.70 -13.04 1.53
C ILE A 197 -5.97 -14.53 1.77
N ARG A 198 -5.41 -15.12 2.82
CA ARG A 198 -5.63 -16.55 3.16
C ARG A 198 -7.10 -16.85 3.44
N LYS A 199 -7.79 -15.96 4.16
CA LYS A 199 -9.22 -16.09 4.42
C LYS A 199 -10.05 -15.97 3.15
N ALA A 200 -9.70 -15.05 2.26
CA ALA A 200 -10.36 -14.92 0.96
C ALA A 200 -10.18 -16.17 0.11
N ARG A 201 -8.96 -16.72 0.01
CA ARG A 201 -8.68 -17.96 -0.72
C ARG A 201 -9.46 -19.17 -0.15
N LYS A 202 -9.58 -19.28 1.18
CA LYS A 202 -10.41 -20.32 1.82
C LYS A 202 -11.90 -20.22 1.48
N ASN A 203 -12.36 -19.05 1.03
CA ASN A 203 -13.71 -18.81 0.53
C ASN A 203 -13.77 -18.85 -1.01
N ASN A 204 -12.80 -19.48 -1.68
CA ASN A 204 -12.70 -19.60 -3.13
C ASN A 204 -12.67 -18.27 -3.88
N VAL A 205 -12.21 -17.20 -3.22
CA VAL A 205 -12.06 -15.88 -3.83
C VAL A 205 -10.78 -15.84 -4.64
N ARG A 206 -10.87 -15.42 -5.89
CA ARG A 206 -9.70 -15.27 -6.77
C ARG A 206 -8.85 -14.09 -6.33
N ILE A 207 -7.57 -14.39 -6.06
CA ILE A 207 -6.51 -13.44 -5.71
C ILE A 207 -5.38 -13.62 -6.69
N HIS A 208 -4.92 -12.53 -7.31
CA HIS A 208 -3.85 -12.56 -8.30
C HIS A 208 -2.52 -12.17 -7.65
N ASN A 209 -1.60 -13.11 -7.56
CA ASN A 209 -0.24 -12.87 -7.10
C ASN A 209 0.68 -12.66 -8.31
N LEU A 210 1.26 -11.45 -8.44
CA LEU A 210 2.18 -11.11 -9.53
C LEU A 210 3.57 -11.75 -9.37
N HIS A 211 3.90 -12.26 -8.18
CA HIS A 211 5.19 -12.89 -7.87
C HIS A 211 4.96 -14.16 -7.06
N PRO A 212 4.44 -15.23 -7.68
CA PRO A 212 4.08 -16.47 -7.00
C PRO A 212 5.28 -17.24 -6.44
N GLU A 213 6.47 -17.12 -7.02
CA GLU A 213 7.70 -17.76 -6.56
C GLU A 213 8.18 -17.24 -5.22
N MET A 214 7.87 -15.97 -4.90
CA MET A 214 8.18 -15.32 -3.63
C MET A 214 9.67 -15.41 -3.20
N GLU A 215 10.58 -15.47 -4.17
CA GLU A 215 12.01 -15.72 -3.93
C GLU A 215 12.75 -14.49 -3.41
N GLU A 216 12.25 -13.28 -3.68
CA GLU A 216 12.97 -12.04 -3.41
C GLU A 216 12.25 -11.08 -2.46
N ARG A 217 13.06 -10.38 -1.63
CA ARG A 217 12.56 -9.33 -0.73
C ARG A 217 12.06 -8.07 -1.45
N SER A 218 12.36 -7.90 -2.73
CA SER A 218 11.94 -6.76 -3.55
C SER A 218 11.24 -7.26 -4.81
N PRO A 219 10.05 -7.86 -4.69
CA PRO A 219 9.38 -8.57 -5.79
C PRO A 219 8.99 -7.65 -6.95
N MET A 220 8.88 -6.34 -6.76
CA MET A 220 8.55 -5.40 -7.84
C MET A 220 9.47 -5.58 -9.06
N TYR A 221 10.76 -5.82 -8.84
CA TYR A 221 11.73 -6.00 -9.92
C TYR A 221 11.57 -7.32 -10.71
N ARG A 222 10.82 -8.29 -10.16
CA ARG A 222 10.51 -9.58 -10.80
C ARG A 222 9.13 -9.60 -11.45
N THR A 223 8.36 -8.54 -11.31
CA THR A 223 7.02 -8.43 -11.89
C THR A 223 7.01 -7.44 -13.04
N MET A 224 5.91 -7.43 -13.80
CA MET A 224 5.67 -6.41 -14.82
C MET A 224 5.62 -4.98 -14.28
N LEU A 225 5.41 -4.81 -12.97
CA LEU A 225 5.41 -3.48 -12.34
C LEU A 225 6.75 -2.76 -12.49
N ARG A 226 7.88 -3.48 -12.60
CA ARG A 226 9.21 -2.90 -12.87
C ARG A 226 9.25 -2.03 -14.13
N LEU A 227 8.35 -2.28 -15.08
CA LEU A 227 8.30 -1.52 -16.32
C LEU A 227 7.88 -0.06 -16.08
N CYS A 228 7.08 0.19 -15.04
CA CYS A 228 6.53 1.51 -14.77
C CYS A 228 6.89 2.05 -13.39
N PHE A 229 7.28 1.18 -12.44
CA PHE A 229 7.47 1.56 -11.05
C PHE A 229 8.87 1.26 -10.55
N ARG A 230 9.31 2.09 -9.59
CA ARG A 230 10.49 1.87 -8.75
C ARG A 230 10.07 2.06 -7.28
N HIS A 231 10.48 1.14 -6.44
CA HIS A 231 10.27 1.21 -4.99
C HIS A 231 11.62 1.42 -4.30
N TRP A 232 11.75 2.51 -3.54
CA TRP A 232 12.96 2.86 -2.85
C TRP A 232 13.00 2.23 -1.46
N LYS A 233 13.87 1.22 -1.24
CA LYS A 233 13.98 0.49 0.04
C LYS A 233 15.31 0.76 0.75
N GLY A 234 15.26 0.75 2.11
CA GLY A 234 16.43 0.68 2.98
C GLY A 234 17.46 1.79 2.76
N LYS A 235 18.74 1.44 2.75
CA LYS A 235 19.86 2.39 2.59
C LYS A 235 19.79 3.22 1.31
N SER A 236 19.23 2.69 0.23
CA SER A 236 19.08 3.44 -1.01
C SER A 236 18.14 4.66 -0.88
N LYS A 237 17.27 4.68 0.13
CA LYS A 237 16.52 5.89 0.51
C LYS A 237 17.49 6.96 1.02
N HIS A 238 18.31 6.61 2.01
CA HIS A 238 19.21 7.54 2.71
C HIS A 238 20.36 8.04 1.84
N ASP A 239 20.96 7.21 1.01
CA ASP A 239 22.08 7.61 0.15
C ASP A 239 21.69 8.65 -0.90
N LYS A 240 20.43 8.64 -1.35
CA LYS A 240 19.91 9.66 -2.28
C LYS A 240 19.40 10.91 -1.60
N PHE A 241 18.96 10.81 -0.36
CA PHE A 241 18.66 11.92 0.52
C PHE A 241 19.85 12.86 0.68
N ASN A 242 21.02 12.30 1.02
CA ASN A 242 22.23 13.05 1.25
C ASN A 242 22.87 13.60 -0.02
N GLN A 243 22.46 13.13 -1.21
CA GLN A 243 23.10 13.51 -2.47
C GLN A 243 22.37 14.63 -3.23
N GLY A 244 21.17 15.08 -2.79
CA GLY A 244 20.42 16.19 -3.41
C GLY A 244 20.22 16.04 -4.93
N ARG A 245 20.39 14.83 -5.47
CA ARG A 245 20.53 14.57 -6.90
C ARG A 245 19.37 13.73 -7.44
N PHE A 246 18.23 14.38 -7.57
CA PHE A 246 17.40 14.01 -8.71
C PHE A 246 17.81 14.91 -9.87
N LYS A 247 18.85 14.52 -10.59
CA LYS A 247 19.06 15.06 -11.93
C LYS A 247 17.79 14.74 -12.71
N GLU A 248 17.14 15.79 -13.19
CA GLU A 248 16.11 15.67 -14.20
C GLU A 248 16.67 14.80 -15.31
N ALA A 249 16.00 13.69 -15.58
CA ALA A 249 16.23 12.96 -16.81
C ALA A 249 15.69 13.88 -17.90
N SER A 250 16.61 14.62 -18.52
CA SER A 250 16.39 15.36 -19.75
C SER A 250 15.93 14.45 -20.87
#